data_ba858870ae45dd8a620f4f96c49cc3a1
#
_entry.id   ba858870ae45dd8a620f4f96c49cc3a1
#
_cell.length_a   1.000
_cell.length_b   1.000
_cell.length_c   1.000
_cell.angle_alpha   90.00
_cell.angle_beta   90.00
_cell.angle_gamma   90.00
#
_symmetry.space_group_name_H-M   'P 1'
#
loop_
_entity.id
_entity.type
_entity.pdbx_description
1 polymer ?
#
loop_
_entity_poly.entity_id
_entity_poly.type
_entity_poly.pdbx_seq_one_letter_code
_entity_poly.pdbx_strand_id
1 'polypeptide(L)'
;MHRRSYEAALAECGVLEVLAPFDPRVAGTPPLGLDLSGSDIDVLCFAPDARIFSDIVWHAFSDAPAFIAKQWVDPPRAVVVSFEAAGWQIQLYGEAIPVERQRGWRHFAVERRLLAFGGHDLRAAVLTLRQRGMKTERAFAAVLGLTGDPYVALLDLGERADQLLISVLQARGFAKAVTP
;
A
#
# COMPACT_ATOMS: atom_id res chain seq x y z
N MET A 1 0.03 -23.03 -10.56
CA MET A 1 0.74 -22.05 -11.42
C MET A 1 1.31 -20.99 -10.49
N HIS A 2 2.61 -20.70 -10.55
CA HIS A 2 3.22 -19.70 -9.67
C HIS A 2 2.83 -18.30 -10.18
N ARG A 3 2.24 -17.46 -9.31
CA ARG A 3 1.86 -16.08 -9.65
C ARG A 3 3.11 -15.31 -10.04
N ARG A 4 3.08 -14.52 -11.11
CA ARG A 4 4.20 -13.65 -11.53
C ARG A 4 4.50 -12.61 -10.46
N SER A 5 5.69 -11.98 -10.50
CA SER A 5 5.95 -10.85 -9.63
C SER A 5 5.00 -9.69 -9.96
N TYR A 6 4.73 -8.83 -8.98
CA TYR A 6 3.83 -7.69 -9.17
C TYR A 6 4.37 -6.71 -10.22
N GLU A 7 5.69 -6.54 -10.31
CA GLU A 7 6.34 -5.71 -11.32
C GLU A 7 6.09 -6.25 -12.73
N ALA A 8 6.25 -7.56 -12.91
CA ALA A 8 6.00 -8.21 -14.19
C ALA A 8 4.52 -8.11 -14.59
N ALA A 9 3.61 -8.21 -13.62
CA ALA A 9 2.17 -8.06 -13.87
C ALA A 9 1.81 -6.63 -14.29
N LEU A 10 2.34 -5.62 -13.62
CA LEU A 10 2.12 -4.21 -13.97
C LEU A 10 2.69 -3.86 -15.34
N ALA A 11 3.88 -4.37 -15.67
CA ALA A 11 4.50 -4.16 -16.97
C ALA A 11 3.69 -4.83 -18.11
N GLU A 12 3.16 -6.04 -17.87
CA GLU A 12 2.37 -6.78 -18.86
C GLU A 12 1.05 -6.07 -19.20
N CYS A 13 0.36 -5.49 -18.21
CA CYS A 13 -0.91 -4.80 -18.42
C CYS A 13 -0.78 -3.30 -18.72
N GLY A 14 0.43 -2.74 -18.73
CA GLY A 14 0.70 -1.34 -19.09
C GLY A 14 0.07 -0.30 -18.16
N VAL A 15 -0.25 -0.69 -16.91
CA VAL A 15 -1.00 0.18 -15.97
C VAL A 15 -0.25 1.48 -15.71
N LEU A 16 1.06 1.41 -15.47
CA LEU A 16 1.83 2.61 -15.12
C LEU A 16 1.99 3.56 -16.29
N GLU A 17 2.07 3.05 -17.53
CA GLU A 17 2.12 3.85 -18.76
C GLU A 17 0.79 4.58 -18.98
N VAL A 18 -0.32 3.88 -18.84
CA VAL A 18 -1.67 4.49 -18.98
C VAL A 18 -1.89 5.58 -17.93
N LEU A 19 -1.44 5.33 -16.71
CA LEU A 19 -1.63 6.25 -15.59
C LEU A 19 -0.54 7.32 -15.45
N ALA A 20 0.48 7.36 -16.32
CA ALA A 20 1.59 8.30 -16.24
C ALA A 20 1.16 9.79 -16.05
N PRO A 21 0.04 10.29 -16.61
CA PRO A 21 -0.41 11.66 -16.37
C PRO A 21 -0.86 11.95 -14.93
N PHE A 22 -1.03 10.92 -14.10
CA PHE A 22 -1.57 11.01 -12.74
C PHE A 22 -0.54 10.69 -11.65
N ASP A 23 0.76 10.74 -11.92
CA ASP A 23 1.83 10.41 -10.96
C ASP A 23 1.58 9.05 -10.26
N PRO A 24 1.48 7.93 -11.00
CA PRO A 24 1.12 6.64 -10.42
C PRO A 24 2.21 6.12 -9.51
N ARG A 25 1.84 5.68 -8.31
CA ARG A 25 2.76 5.07 -7.34
C ARG A 25 2.22 3.75 -6.83
N VAL A 26 3.05 2.72 -6.92
CA VAL A 26 2.71 1.38 -6.43
C VAL A 26 2.87 1.33 -4.93
N ALA A 27 1.83 0.85 -4.26
CA ALA A 27 1.76 0.70 -2.81
C ALA A 27 1.21 -0.69 -2.43
N GLY A 28 0.69 -0.82 -1.22
CA GLY A 28 0.16 -2.08 -0.71
C GLY A 28 1.25 -3.05 -0.28
N THR A 29 0.89 -4.31 -0.16
CA THR A 29 1.76 -5.31 0.44
C THR A 29 2.81 -5.93 -0.48
N PRO A 30 2.63 -6.00 -1.81
CA PRO A 30 3.63 -6.61 -2.68
C PRO A 30 4.99 -5.88 -2.64
N PRO A 31 5.07 -4.53 -2.75
CA PRO A 31 6.37 -3.85 -2.66
C PRO A 31 7.03 -3.93 -1.28
N LEU A 32 6.26 -4.27 -0.24
CA LEU A 32 6.78 -4.49 1.12
C LEU A 32 7.30 -5.92 1.34
N GLY A 33 7.03 -6.85 0.42
CA GLY A 33 7.28 -8.28 0.61
C GLY A 33 6.43 -8.88 1.74
N LEU A 34 5.21 -8.39 1.86
CA LEU A 34 4.21 -8.83 2.84
C LEU A 34 2.96 -9.42 2.19
N ASP A 35 3.00 -9.66 0.87
CA ASP A 35 1.87 -10.18 0.12
C ASP A 35 1.59 -11.65 0.44
N LEU A 36 0.31 -12.00 0.37
CA LEU A 36 -0.23 -13.36 0.45
C LEU A 36 -0.90 -13.71 -0.88
N SER A 37 -1.34 -14.95 -1.05
CA SER A 37 -1.96 -15.41 -2.29
C SER A 37 -3.18 -14.59 -2.75
N GLY A 38 -3.89 -13.96 -1.83
CA GLY A 38 -5.04 -13.08 -2.09
C GLY A 38 -4.74 -11.58 -2.01
N SER A 39 -3.45 -11.19 -1.98
CA SER A 39 -3.09 -9.77 -1.97
C SER A 39 -3.28 -9.15 -3.35
N ASP A 40 -3.71 -7.91 -3.35
CA ASP A 40 -3.85 -7.00 -4.49
C ASP A 40 -2.59 -6.13 -4.70
N ILE A 41 -2.54 -5.49 -5.87
CA ILE A 41 -1.57 -4.45 -6.18
C ILE A 41 -2.31 -3.12 -6.14
N ASP A 42 -1.92 -2.22 -5.23
CA ASP A 42 -2.49 -0.89 -5.14
C ASP A 42 -1.67 0.10 -5.97
N VAL A 43 -2.33 0.89 -6.82
CA VAL A 43 -1.72 2.00 -7.56
C VAL A 43 -2.43 3.28 -7.17
N LEU A 44 -1.72 4.17 -6.50
CA LEU A 44 -2.23 5.44 -6.03
C LEU A 44 -1.90 6.53 -7.05
N CYS A 45 -2.87 7.38 -7.37
CA CYS A 45 -2.78 8.39 -8.41
C CYS A 45 -3.23 9.77 -7.91
N PHE A 46 -2.56 10.82 -8.34
CA PHE A 46 -3.04 12.19 -8.22
C PHE A 46 -4.00 12.49 -9.36
N ALA A 47 -5.29 12.52 -9.06
CA ALA A 47 -6.37 12.73 -10.03
C ALA A 47 -7.22 13.94 -9.63
N PRO A 48 -6.76 15.18 -9.92
CA PRO A 48 -7.47 16.40 -9.56
C PRO A 48 -8.83 16.51 -10.27
N ASP A 49 -8.97 15.90 -11.44
CA ASP A 49 -10.22 15.74 -12.16
C ASP A 49 -10.60 14.25 -12.20
N ALA A 50 -11.56 13.89 -11.36
CA ALA A 50 -12.05 12.51 -11.25
C ALA A 50 -12.68 11.99 -12.55
N ARG A 51 -13.25 12.89 -13.39
CA ARG A 51 -13.86 12.50 -14.64
C ARG A 51 -12.81 12.11 -15.67
N ILE A 52 -11.78 12.95 -15.85
CA ILE A 52 -10.67 12.65 -16.77
C ILE A 52 -10.00 11.33 -16.37
N PHE A 53 -9.74 11.14 -15.07
CA PHE A 53 -9.19 9.88 -14.57
C PHE A 53 -10.09 8.68 -14.89
N SER A 54 -11.40 8.80 -14.61
CA SER A 54 -12.37 7.73 -14.88
C SER A 54 -12.45 7.39 -16.36
N ASP A 55 -12.47 8.40 -17.24
CA ASP A 55 -12.57 8.20 -18.70
C ASP A 55 -11.33 7.45 -19.22
N ILE A 56 -10.12 7.82 -18.78
CA ILE A 56 -8.88 7.16 -19.19
C ILE A 56 -8.84 5.71 -18.69
N VAL A 57 -9.17 5.48 -17.43
CA VAL A 57 -9.17 4.14 -16.84
C VAL A 57 -10.23 3.25 -17.48
N TRP A 58 -11.42 3.80 -17.74
CA TRP A 58 -12.49 3.08 -18.43
C TRP A 58 -12.06 2.64 -19.83
N HIS A 59 -11.52 3.55 -20.61
CA HIS A 59 -11.06 3.24 -21.97
C HIS A 59 -9.97 2.16 -22.01
N ALA A 60 -9.11 2.15 -21.01
CA ALA A 60 -7.97 1.24 -20.99
C ALA A 60 -8.31 -0.15 -20.43
N PHE A 61 -9.22 -0.23 -19.44
CA PHE A 61 -9.35 -1.44 -18.62
C PHE A 61 -10.78 -1.98 -18.48
N SER A 62 -11.82 -1.35 -19.06
CA SER A 62 -13.21 -1.80 -18.89
C SER A 62 -13.49 -3.23 -19.37
N ASP A 63 -12.69 -3.72 -20.31
CA ASP A 63 -12.81 -5.11 -20.83
C ASP A 63 -12.02 -6.13 -19.98
N ALA A 64 -11.27 -5.69 -18.97
CA ALA A 64 -10.52 -6.58 -18.11
C ALA A 64 -11.44 -7.40 -17.20
N PRO A 65 -11.10 -8.67 -16.88
CA PRO A 65 -11.87 -9.49 -15.98
C PRO A 65 -12.13 -8.82 -14.63
N ALA A 66 -13.31 -9.01 -14.08
CA ALA A 66 -13.75 -8.48 -12.79
C ALA A 66 -13.62 -6.95 -12.65
N PHE A 67 -13.71 -6.21 -13.75
CA PHE A 67 -13.67 -4.75 -13.74
C PHE A 67 -14.82 -4.16 -12.95
N ILE A 68 -14.48 -3.34 -11.95
CA ILE A 68 -15.43 -2.57 -11.13
C ILE A 68 -14.89 -1.16 -10.96
N ALA A 69 -15.70 -0.14 -11.27
CA ALA A 69 -15.39 1.25 -11.03
C ALA A 69 -16.43 1.87 -10.08
N LYS A 70 -15.97 2.59 -9.08
CA LYS A 70 -16.83 3.29 -8.10
C LYS A 70 -16.18 4.59 -7.65
N GLN A 71 -16.98 5.55 -7.25
CA GLN A 71 -16.52 6.77 -6.57
C GLN A 71 -17.05 6.81 -5.15
N TRP A 72 -16.20 7.15 -4.19
CA TRP A 72 -16.63 7.36 -2.82
C TRP A 72 -17.51 8.61 -2.71
N VAL A 73 -18.55 8.53 -1.89
CA VAL A 73 -19.45 9.65 -1.64
C VAL A 73 -18.81 10.66 -0.69
N ASP A 74 -18.14 10.14 0.33
CA ASP A 74 -17.45 10.95 1.34
C ASP A 74 -16.07 11.41 0.86
N PRO A 75 -15.58 12.57 1.36
CA PRO A 75 -14.22 13.01 1.10
C PRO A 75 -13.18 11.93 1.47
N PRO A 76 -12.14 11.77 0.67
CA PRO A 76 -11.70 12.59 -0.47
C PRO A 76 -12.42 12.34 -1.79
N ARG A 77 -13.52 11.59 -1.83
CA ARG A 77 -14.30 11.23 -3.02
C ARG A 77 -13.45 10.50 -4.08
N ALA A 78 -12.56 9.64 -3.61
CA ALA A 78 -11.68 8.88 -4.47
C ALA A 78 -12.44 8.07 -5.53
N VAL A 79 -11.92 8.05 -6.73
CA VAL A 79 -12.30 7.05 -7.75
C VAL A 79 -11.49 5.80 -7.48
N VAL A 80 -12.19 4.68 -7.28
CA VAL A 80 -11.56 3.38 -7.03
C VAL A 80 -11.96 2.42 -8.13
N VAL A 81 -10.98 1.88 -8.83
CA VAL A 81 -11.18 0.89 -9.87
C VAL A 81 -10.45 -0.38 -9.52
N SER A 82 -11.08 -1.52 -9.71
CA SER A 82 -10.45 -2.82 -9.53
C SER A 82 -10.71 -3.71 -10.73
N PHE A 83 -9.73 -4.54 -11.09
CA PHE A 83 -9.82 -5.54 -12.16
C PHE A 83 -8.76 -6.62 -11.97
N GLU A 84 -8.89 -7.73 -12.69
CA GLU A 84 -7.90 -8.81 -12.68
C GLU A 84 -7.02 -8.74 -13.93
N ALA A 85 -5.70 -8.80 -13.73
CA ALA A 85 -4.72 -8.92 -14.80
C ALA A 85 -3.49 -9.72 -14.34
N ALA A 86 -2.92 -10.54 -15.22
CA ALA A 86 -1.69 -11.33 -14.99
C ALA A 86 -1.69 -12.14 -13.67
N GLY A 87 -2.87 -12.59 -13.22
CA GLY A 87 -3.04 -13.36 -11.98
C GLY A 87 -3.06 -12.52 -10.69
N TRP A 88 -3.22 -11.20 -10.81
CA TRP A 88 -3.38 -10.28 -9.70
C TRP A 88 -4.70 -9.54 -9.76
N GLN A 89 -5.26 -9.21 -8.60
CA GLN A 89 -6.21 -8.12 -8.45
C GLN A 89 -5.43 -6.81 -8.45
N ILE A 90 -5.77 -5.88 -9.32
CA ILE A 90 -5.17 -4.53 -9.37
C ILE A 90 -6.22 -3.54 -8.88
N GLN A 91 -5.83 -2.65 -7.96
CA GLN A 91 -6.69 -1.58 -7.47
C GLN A 91 -6.05 -0.22 -7.78
N LEU A 92 -6.80 0.63 -8.47
CA LEU A 92 -6.40 1.99 -8.81
C LEU A 92 -7.16 2.96 -7.92
N TYR A 93 -6.45 3.91 -7.32
CA TYR A 93 -7.02 4.97 -6.47
C TYR A 93 -6.69 6.33 -7.06
N GLY A 94 -7.68 7.03 -7.57
CA GLY A 94 -7.57 8.42 -8.04
C GLY A 94 -8.13 9.38 -7.01
N GLU A 95 -7.28 10.23 -6.41
CA GLU A 95 -7.66 11.25 -5.46
C GLU A 95 -7.19 12.64 -5.91
N ALA A 96 -7.95 13.69 -5.56
CA ALA A 96 -7.60 15.07 -5.87
C ALA A 96 -6.54 15.68 -4.92
N ILE A 97 -5.73 14.82 -4.31
CA ILE A 97 -4.60 15.19 -3.44
C ILE A 97 -3.31 14.52 -3.94
N PRO A 98 -2.16 15.21 -3.87
CA PRO A 98 -0.87 14.60 -4.23
C PRO A 98 -0.65 13.28 -3.50
N VAL A 99 -0.06 12.30 -4.20
CA VAL A 99 0.04 10.92 -3.69
C VAL A 99 0.72 10.86 -2.32
N GLU A 100 1.76 11.68 -2.08
CA GLU A 100 2.47 11.72 -0.79
C GLU A 100 1.57 12.08 0.39
N ARG A 101 0.47 12.76 0.14
CA ARG A 101 -0.48 13.22 1.17
C ARG A 101 -1.68 12.28 1.32
N GLN A 102 -1.86 11.32 0.39
CA GLN A 102 -2.92 10.34 0.46
C GLN A 102 -2.70 9.38 1.63
N ARG A 103 -3.79 9.00 2.29
CA ARG A 103 -3.72 8.13 3.47
C ARG A 103 -3.06 6.78 3.17
N GLY A 104 -3.39 6.18 2.02
CA GLY A 104 -2.79 4.91 1.59
C GLY A 104 -1.28 4.98 1.43
N TRP A 105 -0.77 6.05 0.81
CA TRP A 105 0.67 6.27 0.67
C TRP A 105 1.37 6.50 2.01
N ARG A 106 0.78 7.29 2.90
CA ARG A 106 1.37 7.56 4.21
C ARG A 106 1.50 6.28 5.05
N HIS A 107 0.50 5.37 5.02
CA HIS A 107 0.62 4.04 5.62
C HIS A 107 1.76 3.24 4.99
N PHE A 108 1.77 3.13 3.66
CA PHE A 108 2.83 2.43 2.94
C PHE A 108 4.23 2.98 3.26
N ALA A 109 4.37 4.31 3.33
CA ALA A 109 5.65 4.96 3.62
C ALA A 109 6.19 4.64 5.02
N VAL A 110 5.33 4.67 6.06
CA VAL A 110 5.77 4.32 7.43
C VAL A 110 6.07 2.83 7.54
N GLU A 111 5.27 1.96 6.94
CA GLU A 111 5.50 0.51 6.93
C GLU A 111 6.83 0.17 6.26
N ARG A 112 7.12 0.79 5.12
CA ARG A 112 8.41 0.64 4.42
C ARG A 112 9.59 1.09 5.27
N ARG A 113 9.48 2.25 5.96
CA ARG A 113 10.52 2.75 6.88
C ARG A 113 10.74 1.77 8.05
N LEU A 114 9.67 1.30 8.66
CA LEU A 114 9.73 0.32 9.76
C LEU A 114 10.43 -0.97 9.31
N LEU A 115 10.08 -1.50 8.14
CA LEU A 115 10.72 -2.70 7.59
C LEU A 115 12.19 -2.48 7.23
N ALA A 116 12.56 -1.27 6.80
CA ALA A 116 13.96 -0.94 6.53
C ALA A 116 14.82 -0.99 7.80
N PHE A 117 14.28 -0.54 8.94
CA PHE A 117 14.99 -0.56 10.23
C PHE A 117 14.86 -1.89 10.97
N GLY A 118 13.68 -2.52 10.95
CA GLY A 118 13.38 -3.74 11.69
C GLY A 118 13.79 -5.04 10.97
N GLY A 119 14.09 -4.96 9.69
CA GLY A 119 14.65 -6.04 8.88
C GLY A 119 13.76 -7.28 8.77
N HIS A 120 14.44 -8.43 8.64
CA HIS A 120 13.79 -9.72 8.43
C HIS A 120 12.87 -10.12 9.60
N ASP A 121 13.29 -9.90 10.83
CA ASP A 121 12.55 -10.36 12.01
C ASP A 121 11.22 -9.61 12.18
N LEU A 122 11.22 -8.29 11.95
CA LEU A 122 9.98 -7.52 11.92
C LEU A 122 9.05 -8.00 10.79
N ARG A 123 9.61 -8.21 9.59
CA ARG A 123 8.85 -8.71 8.44
C ARG A 123 8.20 -10.05 8.76
N ALA A 124 8.93 -10.99 9.33
CA ALA A 124 8.44 -12.32 9.71
C ALA A 124 7.31 -12.23 10.76
N ALA A 125 7.46 -11.37 11.77
CA ALA A 125 6.45 -11.15 12.79
C ALA A 125 5.15 -10.59 12.22
N VAL A 126 5.24 -9.55 11.37
CA VAL A 126 4.08 -8.95 10.70
C VAL A 126 3.41 -9.96 9.78
N LEU A 127 4.19 -10.69 8.96
CA LEU A 127 3.67 -11.69 8.03
C LEU A 127 2.91 -12.81 8.76
N THR A 128 3.41 -13.24 9.92
CA THR A 128 2.73 -14.24 10.76
C THR A 128 1.32 -13.79 11.17
N LEU A 129 1.15 -12.53 11.57
CA LEU A 129 -0.17 -12.00 11.91
C LEU A 129 -1.07 -11.84 10.69
N ARG A 130 -0.51 -11.43 9.55
CA ARG A 130 -1.25 -11.36 8.30
C ARG A 130 -1.78 -12.71 7.84
N GLN A 131 -0.97 -13.77 7.94
CA GLN A 131 -1.38 -15.15 7.64
C GLN A 131 -2.54 -15.63 8.51
N ARG A 132 -2.73 -15.04 9.69
CA ARG A 132 -3.89 -15.24 10.56
C ARG A 132 -5.10 -14.36 10.22
N GLY A 133 -5.07 -13.66 9.08
CA GLY A 133 -6.16 -12.81 8.59
C GLY A 133 -6.14 -11.36 9.08
N MET A 134 -5.07 -10.93 9.76
CA MET A 134 -4.97 -9.54 10.23
C MET A 134 -4.62 -8.59 9.07
N LYS A 135 -5.26 -7.42 9.02
CA LYS A 135 -4.87 -6.34 8.10
C LYS A 135 -3.48 -5.81 8.44
N THR A 136 -2.77 -5.30 7.44
CA THR A 136 -1.34 -4.92 7.53
C THR A 136 -1.08 -3.91 8.64
N GLU A 137 -1.83 -2.82 8.67
CA GLU A 137 -1.69 -1.75 9.66
C GLU A 137 -1.94 -2.28 11.09
N ARG A 138 -2.94 -3.14 11.25
CA ARG A 138 -3.23 -3.81 12.53
C ARG A 138 -2.09 -4.74 12.95
N ALA A 139 -1.48 -5.45 11.99
CA ALA A 139 -0.37 -6.34 12.26
C ALA A 139 0.86 -5.55 12.74
N PHE A 140 1.21 -4.44 12.06
CA PHE A 140 2.27 -3.55 12.52
C PHE A 140 1.98 -2.98 13.91
N ALA A 141 0.79 -2.43 14.13
CA ALA A 141 0.41 -1.87 15.43
C ALA A 141 0.51 -2.91 16.55
N ALA A 142 0.05 -4.14 16.31
CA ALA A 142 0.12 -5.23 17.29
C ALA A 142 1.57 -5.64 17.60
N VAL A 143 2.41 -5.83 16.59
CA VAL A 143 3.82 -6.19 16.74
C VAL A 143 4.59 -5.10 17.49
N LEU A 144 4.31 -3.84 17.19
CA LEU A 144 4.95 -2.68 17.81
C LEU A 144 4.32 -2.31 19.17
N GLY A 145 3.18 -2.92 19.55
CA GLY A 145 2.46 -2.62 20.78
C GLY A 145 1.93 -1.19 20.83
N LEU A 146 1.49 -0.67 19.69
CA LEU A 146 0.84 0.63 19.62
C LEU A 146 -0.56 0.56 20.24
N THR A 147 -0.95 1.61 20.94
CA THR A 147 -2.26 1.71 21.61
C THR A 147 -3.22 2.61 20.85
N GLY A 148 -4.51 2.44 21.05
CA GLY A 148 -5.55 3.20 20.38
C GLY A 148 -5.94 2.60 19.01
N ASP A 149 -6.47 3.43 18.12
CA ASP A 149 -6.80 3.00 16.76
C ASP A 149 -5.52 2.68 15.97
N PRO A 150 -5.35 1.45 15.47
CA PRO A 150 -4.09 1.01 14.84
C PRO A 150 -3.73 1.82 13.60
N TYR A 151 -4.72 2.29 12.84
CA TYR A 151 -4.48 3.09 11.64
C TYR A 151 -3.99 4.50 12.00
N VAL A 152 -4.59 5.12 13.00
CA VAL A 152 -4.18 6.45 13.48
C VAL A 152 -2.80 6.36 14.13
N ALA A 153 -2.61 5.41 15.05
CA ALA A 153 -1.35 5.25 15.78
C ALA A 153 -0.15 5.00 14.84
N LEU A 154 -0.36 4.24 13.76
CA LEU A 154 0.68 4.00 12.76
C LEU A 154 1.00 5.26 11.94
N LEU A 155 -0.01 6.04 11.55
CA LEU A 155 0.22 7.33 10.88
C LEU A 155 0.94 8.33 11.79
N ASP A 156 0.54 8.44 13.06
CA ASP A 156 1.20 9.30 14.04
C ASP A 156 2.66 8.91 14.24
N LEU A 157 2.95 7.62 14.25
CA LEU A 157 4.33 7.12 14.28
C LEU A 157 5.09 7.51 13.01
N GLY A 158 4.42 7.48 11.85
CA GLY A 158 4.98 7.88 10.57
C GLY A 158 5.46 9.33 10.49
N GLU A 159 4.83 10.23 11.24
CA GLU A 159 5.22 11.66 11.34
C GLU A 159 6.49 11.88 12.20
N ARG A 160 6.97 10.83 12.86
CA ARG A 160 8.12 10.94 13.76
C ARG A 160 9.45 10.74 13.01
N ALA A 161 10.51 11.30 13.61
CA ALA A 161 11.87 11.10 13.12
C ALA A 161 12.27 9.62 13.20
N ASP A 162 13.21 9.22 12.33
CA ASP A 162 13.68 7.83 12.24
C ASP A 162 14.22 7.28 13.57
N GLN A 163 14.87 8.14 14.39
CA GLN A 163 15.35 7.76 15.72
C GLN A 163 14.25 7.22 16.63
N LEU A 164 13.04 7.80 16.56
CA LEU A 164 11.92 7.31 17.36
C LEU A 164 11.41 5.96 16.85
N LEU A 165 11.32 5.79 15.51
CA LEU A 165 10.96 4.51 14.92
C LEU A 165 11.95 3.41 15.37
N ILE A 166 13.25 3.70 15.28
CA ILE A 166 14.31 2.79 15.72
C ILE A 166 14.17 2.46 17.21
N SER A 167 13.90 3.45 18.06
CA SER A 167 13.71 3.25 19.51
C SER A 167 12.51 2.35 19.81
N VAL A 168 11.39 2.55 19.10
CA VAL A 168 10.20 1.69 19.22
C VAL A 168 10.51 0.25 18.78
N LEU A 169 11.24 0.07 17.69
CA LEU A 169 11.67 -1.24 17.21
C LEU A 169 12.61 -1.94 18.19
N GLN A 170 13.58 -1.21 18.75
CA GLN A 170 14.52 -1.74 19.77
C GLN A 170 13.81 -2.18 21.03
N ALA A 171 12.83 -1.42 21.51
CA ALA A 171 12.00 -1.78 22.66
C ALA A 171 11.21 -3.09 22.45
N ARG A 172 11.05 -3.52 21.20
CA ARG A 172 10.40 -4.77 20.79
C ARG A 172 11.38 -5.85 20.30
N GLY A 173 12.68 -5.58 20.32
CA GLY A 173 13.71 -6.54 19.93
C GLY A 173 13.93 -6.68 18.42
N PHE A 174 13.42 -5.76 17.58
CA PHE A 174 13.53 -5.86 16.12
C PHE A 174 14.70 -5.10 15.50
N ALA A 175 15.23 -4.11 16.14
CA ALA A 175 16.41 -3.39 15.66
C ALA A 175 17.59 -3.62 16.61
N LYS A 176 18.78 -3.90 16.07
CA LYS A 176 20.00 -3.94 16.87
C LYS A 176 20.36 -2.54 17.34
N ALA A 177 20.84 -2.41 18.58
CA ALA A 177 21.45 -1.15 19.02
C ALA A 177 22.57 -0.79 18.05
N VAL A 178 22.53 0.42 17.49
CA VAL A 178 23.68 0.97 16.81
C VAL A 178 24.72 1.20 17.92
N THR A 179 25.70 0.29 18.04
CA THR A 179 26.85 0.52 18.91
C THR A 179 27.62 1.69 18.33
N PRO A 180 27.92 2.75 19.11
CA PRO A 180 28.64 3.92 18.65
C PRO A 180 30.07 3.59 18.19
#